data_eef56b2adaa794b07b5fa91c370bc8bf
#
_entry.id   eef56b2adaa794b07b5fa91c370bc8bf
#
_cell.length_a   1.000
_cell.length_b   1.000
_cell.length_c   1.000
_cell.angle_alpha   90.00
_cell.angle_beta   90.00
_cell.angle_gamma   90.00
#
_symmetry.space_group_name_H-M   'P 1'
#
loop_
_entity.id
_entity.type
_entity.pdbx_description
1 polymer ?
#
loop_
_entity_poly.entity_id
_entity_poly.type
_entity_poly.pdbx_seq_one_letter_code
_entity_poly.pdbx_strand_id
1 'polypeptide(L)'
;MKFINFSIVKFSFFLTAGILVARFKPFIDFRYLLVPSFVLLLIFWTISRKIISQKIFFGVITYSCFLFLGATLYQYQTPSFQYQHYSKKISTHNLLQLKIKEVLKKNAYQFKYIVEVISNHNERSSGKLLLNIKRNSTTTVYAIDNLLVVNSKIEKIPYPLNPHQFDYSKYMKSLGIYHQINISNREILNKSEGQATLRGQANKLRSFLISKLKQ
;
A
#
# COMPACT_ATOMS: atom_id res chain seq x y z
N MET A 1 36.67 17.79 2.31
CA MET A 1 35.51 16.88 2.51
C MET A 1 35.65 15.68 1.56
N LYS A 2 36.06 14.50 2.08
CA LYS A 2 36.34 13.29 1.27
C LYS A 2 35.21 12.26 1.25
N PHE A 3 34.04 12.54 1.89
CA PHE A 3 32.93 11.59 1.98
C PHE A 3 32.27 11.24 0.64
N ILE A 4 32.25 12.17 -0.32
CA ILE A 4 31.65 11.97 -1.65
C ILE A 4 32.45 10.97 -2.50
N ASN A 5 33.70 10.67 -2.14
CA ASN A 5 34.55 9.73 -2.89
C ASN A 5 34.24 8.26 -2.57
N PHE A 6 33.48 7.96 -1.52
CA PHE A 6 33.08 6.60 -1.22
C PHE A 6 32.01 6.11 -2.21
N SER A 7 32.28 5.00 -2.87
CA SER A 7 31.36 4.41 -3.87
C SER A 7 29.97 4.14 -3.30
N ILE A 8 29.90 3.75 -2.01
CA ILE A 8 28.63 3.45 -1.33
C ILE A 8 27.72 4.68 -1.23
N VAL A 9 28.29 5.88 -1.03
CA VAL A 9 27.53 7.13 -0.98
C VAL A 9 26.91 7.44 -2.34
N LYS A 10 27.67 7.22 -3.42
CA LYS A 10 27.18 7.41 -4.79
C LYS A 10 26.05 6.44 -5.13
N PHE A 11 26.20 5.16 -4.77
CA PHE A 11 25.16 4.15 -4.98
C PHE A 11 23.88 4.47 -4.21
N SER A 12 23.99 4.86 -2.94
CA SER A 12 22.84 5.29 -2.13
C SER A 12 22.15 6.52 -2.73
N PHE A 13 22.92 7.48 -3.24
CA PHE A 13 22.36 8.66 -3.89
C PHE A 13 21.55 8.30 -5.13
N PHE A 14 22.10 7.48 -6.04
CA PHE A 14 21.37 7.08 -7.24
C PHE A 14 20.16 6.20 -6.93
N LEU A 15 20.23 5.33 -5.93
CA LEU A 15 19.09 4.54 -5.48
C LEU A 15 17.97 5.44 -4.93
N THR A 16 18.30 6.43 -4.09
CA THR A 16 17.34 7.40 -3.58
C THR A 16 16.75 8.26 -4.69
N ALA A 17 17.57 8.70 -5.64
CA ALA A 17 17.11 9.42 -6.82
C ALA A 17 16.12 8.59 -7.63
N GLY A 18 16.35 7.29 -7.80
CA GLY A 18 15.42 6.37 -8.47
C GLY A 18 14.06 6.29 -7.76
N ILE A 19 14.05 6.21 -6.42
CA ILE A 19 12.81 6.24 -5.63
C ILE A 19 12.04 7.54 -5.89
N LEU A 20 12.72 8.68 -5.90
CA LEU A 20 12.10 9.98 -6.15
C LEU A 20 11.53 10.06 -7.58
N VAL A 21 12.28 9.62 -8.58
CA VAL A 21 11.84 9.61 -9.99
C VAL A 21 10.56 8.76 -10.13
N ALA A 22 10.52 7.56 -9.55
CA ALA A 22 9.35 6.70 -9.59
C ALA A 22 8.13 7.30 -8.89
N ARG A 23 8.34 8.08 -7.83
CA ARG A 23 7.27 8.80 -7.14
C ARG A 23 6.64 9.89 -8.01
N PHE A 24 7.45 10.62 -8.79
CA PHE A 24 6.97 11.70 -9.66
C PHE A 24 6.46 11.22 -11.02
N LYS A 25 6.93 10.06 -11.49
CA LYS A 25 6.57 9.48 -12.80
C LYS A 25 5.91 8.10 -12.63
N PRO A 26 4.72 8.02 -12.02
CA PRO A 26 4.06 6.76 -11.71
C PRO A 26 3.61 5.96 -12.96
N PHE A 27 3.58 6.58 -14.13
CA PHE A 27 3.13 5.92 -15.37
C PHE A 27 4.20 5.05 -16.04
N ILE A 28 5.49 5.21 -15.67
CA ILE A 28 6.60 4.46 -16.25
C ILE A 28 6.80 3.19 -15.43
N ASP A 29 6.74 2.03 -16.08
CA ASP A 29 7.09 0.77 -15.44
C ASP A 29 8.60 0.52 -15.52
N PHE A 30 9.31 0.84 -14.46
CA PHE A 30 10.77 0.77 -14.40
C PHE A 30 11.31 -0.68 -14.40
N ARG A 31 10.47 -1.69 -14.23
CA ARG A 31 10.88 -3.11 -14.30
C ARG A 31 11.44 -3.45 -15.68
N TYR A 32 10.84 -2.90 -16.74
CA TYR A 32 11.32 -3.11 -18.11
C TYR A 32 12.65 -2.41 -18.41
N LEU A 33 13.05 -1.42 -17.61
CA LEU A 33 14.34 -0.73 -17.75
C LEU A 33 15.43 -1.35 -16.87
N LEU A 34 15.06 -1.98 -15.76
CA LEU A 34 16.01 -2.62 -14.86
C LEU A 34 16.72 -3.80 -15.53
N VAL A 35 15.98 -4.70 -16.20
CA VAL A 35 16.53 -5.91 -16.81
C VAL A 35 17.59 -5.57 -17.88
N PRO A 36 17.31 -4.73 -18.91
CA PRO A 36 18.32 -4.40 -19.90
C PRO A 36 19.50 -3.63 -19.31
N SER A 37 19.29 -2.77 -18.28
CA SER A 37 20.40 -2.09 -17.63
C SER A 37 21.34 -3.05 -16.90
N PHE A 38 20.79 -4.09 -16.30
CA PHE A 38 21.57 -5.12 -15.64
C PHE A 38 22.35 -6.01 -16.64
N VAL A 39 21.71 -6.36 -17.76
CA VAL A 39 22.37 -7.09 -18.87
C VAL A 39 23.53 -6.26 -19.44
N LEU A 40 23.32 -4.97 -19.70
CA LEU A 40 24.37 -4.07 -20.14
C LEU A 40 25.52 -3.99 -19.12
N LEU A 41 25.23 -3.96 -17.82
CA LEU A 41 26.24 -3.96 -16.79
C LEU A 41 27.10 -5.22 -16.85
N LEU A 42 26.52 -6.40 -17.03
CA LEU A 42 27.24 -7.67 -17.17
C LEU A 42 28.11 -7.68 -18.45
N ILE A 43 27.60 -7.20 -19.57
CA ILE A 43 28.35 -7.09 -20.83
C ILE A 43 29.56 -6.18 -20.63
N PHE A 44 29.35 -4.97 -20.10
CA PHE A 44 30.44 -4.03 -19.87
C PHE A 44 31.43 -4.49 -18.79
N TRP A 45 30.99 -5.26 -17.80
CA TRP A 45 31.89 -5.87 -16.83
C TRP A 45 32.87 -6.85 -17.49
N THR A 46 32.41 -7.67 -18.43
CA THR A 46 33.28 -8.60 -19.15
C THR A 46 34.24 -7.89 -20.11
N ILE A 47 33.74 -6.84 -20.78
CA ILE A 47 34.55 -6.03 -21.70
C ILE A 47 35.59 -5.19 -20.94
N SER A 48 35.24 -4.59 -19.82
CA SER A 48 36.12 -3.73 -19.03
C SER A 48 37.31 -4.48 -18.42
N ARG A 49 37.21 -5.80 -18.29
CA ARG A 49 38.34 -6.66 -17.90
C ARG A 49 39.46 -6.70 -18.97
N LYS A 50 39.09 -6.47 -20.24
CA LYS A 50 40.02 -6.55 -21.39
C LYS A 50 40.51 -5.18 -21.85
N ILE A 51 39.74 -4.09 -21.62
CA ILE A 51 39.99 -2.77 -22.18
C ILE A 51 39.98 -1.73 -21.06
N ILE A 52 41.13 -1.18 -20.71
CA ILE A 52 41.34 -0.22 -19.59
C ILE A 52 40.63 1.13 -19.82
N SER A 53 40.37 1.50 -21.10
CA SER A 53 39.83 2.83 -21.47
C SER A 53 38.34 3.05 -21.13
N GLN A 54 37.55 2.01 -20.77
CA GLN A 54 36.09 2.13 -20.66
C GLN A 54 35.53 2.25 -19.22
N LYS A 55 36.38 2.67 -18.27
CA LYS A 55 35.99 2.78 -16.84
C LYS A 55 34.83 3.76 -16.59
N ILE A 56 34.74 4.84 -17.41
CA ILE A 56 33.70 5.86 -17.25
C ILE A 56 32.32 5.27 -17.62
N PHE A 57 32.23 4.59 -18.76
CA PHE A 57 30.98 3.97 -19.23
C PHE A 57 30.47 2.90 -18.26
N PHE A 58 31.37 2.09 -17.71
CA PHE A 58 31.02 1.12 -16.68
C PHE A 58 30.41 1.80 -15.44
N GLY A 59 31.01 2.92 -14.98
CA GLY A 59 30.48 3.70 -13.87
C GLY A 59 29.08 4.25 -14.14
N VAL A 60 28.85 4.82 -15.32
CA VAL A 60 27.52 5.37 -15.71
C VAL A 60 26.47 4.28 -15.74
N ILE A 61 26.75 3.13 -16.34
CA ILE A 61 25.82 2.00 -16.40
C ILE A 61 25.51 1.47 -15.00
N THR A 62 26.53 1.37 -14.14
CA THR A 62 26.33 0.93 -12.73
C THR A 62 25.41 1.88 -11.99
N TYR A 63 25.62 3.21 -12.09
CA TYR A 63 24.75 4.18 -11.43
C TYR A 63 23.32 4.17 -11.98
N SER A 64 23.15 4.00 -13.30
CA SER A 64 21.83 3.84 -13.93
C SER A 64 21.11 2.58 -13.42
N CYS A 65 21.85 1.49 -13.23
CA CYS A 65 21.30 0.26 -12.65
C CYS A 65 20.76 0.47 -11.23
N PHE A 66 21.53 1.18 -10.37
CA PHE A 66 21.07 1.52 -9.02
C PHE A 66 19.85 2.47 -9.04
N LEU A 67 19.79 3.40 -9.99
CA LEU A 67 18.63 4.28 -10.15
C LEU A 67 17.37 3.48 -10.53
N PHE A 68 17.45 2.60 -11.51
CA PHE A 68 16.32 1.77 -11.91
C PHE A 68 15.94 0.75 -10.83
N LEU A 69 16.89 0.24 -10.06
CA LEU A 69 16.66 -0.62 -8.92
C LEU A 69 15.86 0.12 -7.84
N GLY A 70 16.24 1.34 -7.48
CA GLY A 70 15.48 2.16 -6.53
C GLY A 70 14.06 2.45 -7.00
N ALA A 71 13.90 2.79 -8.29
CA ALA A 71 12.60 3.04 -8.90
C ALA A 71 11.70 1.78 -8.88
N THR A 72 12.26 0.63 -9.21
CA THR A 72 11.55 -0.65 -9.22
C THR A 72 11.14 -1.09 -7.81
N LEU A 73 12.02 -0.93 -6.81
CA LEU A 73 11.71 -1.20 -5.41
C LEU A 73 10.54 -0.36 -4.91
N TYR A 74 10.52 0.94 -5.24
CA TYR A 74 9.40 1.81 -4.90
C TYR A 74 8.09 1.33 -5.51
N GLN A 75 8.08 0.95 -6.79
CA GLN A 75 6.89 0.43 -7.46
C GLN A 75 6.42 -0.90 -6.85
N TYR A 76 7.35 -1.79 -6.52
CA TYR A 76 7.02 -3.07 -5.91
C TYR A 76 6.37 -2.91 -4.53
N GLN A 77 6.82 -1.95 -3.73
CA GLN A 77 6.28 -1.68 -2.40
C GLN A 77 4.98 -0.87 -2.45
N THR A 78 4.68 -0.18 -3.54
CA THR A 78 3.47 0.63 -3.65
C THR A 78 2.28 -0.23 -4.07
N PRO A 79 1.25 -0.42 -3.20
CA PRO A 79 0.15 -1.36 -3.46
C PRO A 79 -0.60 -1.12 -4.77
N SER A 80 -0.77 0.15 -5.19
CA SER A 80 -1.49 0.51 -6.41
C SER A 80 -0.84 0.01 -7.70
N PHE A 81 0.45 -0.34 -7.68
CA PHE A 81 1.14 -0.93 -8.84
C PHE A 81 0.98 -2.44 -8.94
N GLN A 82 0.51 -3.10 -7.89
CA GLN A 82 0.28 -4.55 -7.91
C GLN A 82 -0.83 -4.88 -8.91
N TYR A 83 -0.61 -5.98 -9.69
CA TYR A 83 -1.56 -6.40 -10.73
C TYR A 83 -2.95 -6.69 -10.16
N GLN A 84 -3.02 -7.32 -9.00
CA GLN A 84 -4.26 -7.72 -8.34
C GLN A 84 -4.87 -6.64 -7.45
N HIS A 85 -4.39 -5.38 -7.51
CA HIS A 85 -4.94 -4.32 -6.67
C HIS A 85 -6.38 -4.00 -7.08
N TYR A 86 -7.30 -3.96 -6.10
CA TYR A 86 -8.74 -3.75 -6.32
C TYR A 86 -9.05 -2.50 -7.17
N SER A 87 -8.20 -1.48 -7.11
CA SER A 87 -8.43 -0.21 -7.83
C SER A 87 -8.40 -0.35 -9.36
N LYS A 88 -7.91 -1.46 -9.89
CA LYS A 88 -7.89 -1.72 -11.34
C LYS A 88 -9.20 -2.29 -11.87
N LYS A 89 -10.08 -2.77 -10.99
CA LYS A 89 -11.35 -3.41 -11.33
C LYS A 89 -12.48 -2.82 -10.48
N ILE A 90 -12.59 -1.49 -10.45
CA ILE A 90 -13.68 -0.81 -9.76
C ILE A 90 -14.89 -0.74 -10.71
N SER A 91 -16.03 -1.28 -10.26
CA SER A 91 -17.34 -1.15 -10.93
C SER A 91 -18.31 -0.34 -10.07
N THR A 92 -19.49 -0.08 -10.61
CA THR A 92 -20.55 0.70 -9.92
C THR A 92 -20.98 0.01 -8.63
N HIS A 93 -21.10 -1.31 -8.66
CA HIS A 93 -21.36 -2.16 -7.50
C HIS A 93 -20.25 -3.20 -7.41
N ASN A 94 -19.65 -3.35 -6.25
CA ASN A 94 -18.56 -4.29 -6.03
C ASN A 94 -18.96 -5.27 -4.93
N LEU A 95 -18.98 -6.56 -5.27
CA LEU A 95 -19.10 -7.62 -4.27
C LEU A 95 -17.72 -7.90 -3.69
N LEU A 96 -17.48 -7.39 -2.50
CA LEU A 96 -16.17 -7.42 -1.84
C LEU A 96 -16.17 -8.38 -0.67
N GLN A 97 -15.14 -9.22 -0.60
CA GLN A 97 -14.78 -9.94 0.61
C GLN A 97 -13.65 -9.18 1.31
N LEU A 98 -13.91 -8.75 2.53
CA LEU A 98 -13.07 -7.86 3.30
C LEU A 98 -12.63 -8.54 4.60
N LYS A 99 -11.36 -8.39 4.98
CA LYS A 99 -10.84 -8.80 6.28
C LYS A 99 -10.52 -7.56 7.12
N ILE A 100 -11.05 -7.48 8.33
CA ILE A 100 -10.76 -6.38 9.24
C ILE A 100 -9.33 -6.49 9.77
N LYS A 101 -8.51 -5.47 9.50
CA LYS A 101 -7.12 -5.38 9.97
C LYS A 101 -6.97 -4.48 11.19
N GLU A 102 -7.79 -3.45 11.26
CA GLU A 102 -7.70 -2.47 12.33
C GLU A 102 -9.05 -1.82 12.62
N VAL A 103 -9.33 -1.61 13.89
CA VAL A 103 -10.49 -0.87 14.37
C VAL A 103 -10.01 0.54 14.73
N LEU A 104 -10.53 1.54 14.03
CA LEU A 104 -10.18 2.94 14.27
C LEU A 104 -11.07 3.53 15.36
N LYS A 105 -10.68 4.71 15.87
CA LYS A 105 -11.50 5.44 16.84
C LYS A 105 -12.88 5.74 16.23
N LYS A 106 -13.92 5.25 16.91
CA LYS A 106 -15.31 5.51 16.53
C LYS A 106 -15.65 6.99 16.70
N ASN A 107 -16.49 7.52 15.82
CA ASN A 107 -17.15 8.81 16.04
C ASN A 107 -18.62 8.62 16.43
N ALA A 108 -19.35 9.71 16.63
CA ALA A 108 -20.75 9.67 17.01
C ALA A 108 -21.65 8.97 15.97
N TYR A 109 -21.28 9.02 14.68
CA TYR A 109 -22.12 8.64 13.55
C TYR A 109 -21.68 7.35 12.85
N GLN A 110 -20.42 6.94 13.01
CA GLN A 110 -19.82 5.84 12.23
C GLN A 110 -18.82 5.03 13.03
N PHE A 111 -18.77 3.74 12.75
CA PHE A 111 -17.65 2.87 13.07
C PHE A 111 -16.69 2.87 11.88
N LYS A 112 -15.40 3.03 12.14
CA LYS A 112 -14.36 3.08 11.10
C LYS A 112 -13.39 1.93 11.25
N TYR A 113 -13.12 1.28 10.14
CA TYR A 113 -12.22 0.12 10.07
C TYR A 113 -11.24 0.29 8.92
N ILE A 114 -10.01 -0.18 9.10
CA ILE A 114 -9.12 -0.47 7.99
C ILE A 114 -9.30 -1.94 7.64
N VAL A 115 -9.68 -2.20 6.39
CA VAL A 115 -9.93 -3.53 5.88
C VAL A 115 -9.00 -3.87 4.74
N GLU A 116 -8.65 -5.15 4.62
CA GLU A 116 -7.94 -5.70 3.48
C GLU A 116 -8.94 -6.35 2.53
N VAL A 117 -8.82 -6.05 1.25
CA VAL A 117 -9.63 -6.68 0.20
C VAL A 117 -9.03 -8.04 -0.11
N ILE A 118 -9.83 -9.10 0.01
CA ILE A 118 -9.43 -10.48 -0.32
C ILE A 118 -9.89 -10.82 -1.74
N SER A 119 -11.14 -10.47 -2.06
CA SER A 119 -11.69 -10.68 -3.41
C SER A 119 -12.62 -9.53 -3.80
N ASN A 120 -12.75 -9.32 -5.11
CA ASN A 120 -13.73 -8.46 -5.75
C ASN A 120 -14.41 -9.27 -6.85
N HIS A 121 -15.76 -9.39 -6.81
CA HIS A 121 -16.52 -10.25 -7.72
C HIS A 121 -15.98 -11.68 -7.83
N ASN A 122 -15.64 -12.30 -6.69
CA ASN A 122 -15.02 -13.64 -6.57
C ASN A 122 -13.63 -13.78 -7.20
N GLU A 123 -13.06 -12.73 -7.76
CA GLU A 123 -11.67 -12.72 -8.21
C GLU A 123 -10.74 -12.26 -7.08
N ARG A 124 -9.63 -12.97 -6.92
CA ARG A 124 -8.62 -12.61 -5.92
C ARG A 124 -8.15 -11.18 -6.12
N SER A 125 -8.22 -10.39 -5.08
CA SER A 125 -7.86 -8.98 -5.10
C SER A 125 -7.05 -8.62 -3.88
N SER A 126 -6.28 -7.56 -3.96
CA SER A 126 -5.42 -7.08 -2.87
C SER A 126 -5.59 -5.58 -2.66
N GLY A 127 -5.15 -5.11 -1.50
CA GLY A 127 -5.15 -3.69 -1.15
C GLY A 127 -5.96 -3.40 0.10
N LYS A 128 -5.85 -2.16 0.58
CA LYS A 128 -6.54 -1.71 1.79
C LYS A 128 -7.60 -0.69 1.46
N LEU A 129 -8.72 -0.74 2.17
CA LEU A 129 -9.83 0.20 2.10
C LEU A 129 -10.17 0.75 3.48
N LEU A 130 -10.70 1.95 3.51
CA LEU A 130 -11.37 2.50 4.69
C LEU A 130 -12.85 2.09 4.64
N LEU A 131 -13.30 1.31 5.64
CA LEU A 131 -14.69 0.90 5.77
C LEU A 131 -15.36 1.76 6.83
N ASN A 132 -16.37 2.51 6.44
CA ASN A 132 -17.21 3.30 7.33
C ASN A 132 -18.59 2.64 7.41
N ILE A 133 -18.97 2.21 8.61
CA ILE A 133 -20.30 1.62 8.86
C ILE A 133 -21.13 2.62 9.63
N LYS A 134 -22.28 3.02 9.08
CA LYS A 134 -23.22 3.95 9.73
C LYS A 134 -23.70 3.34 11.05
N ARG A 135 -23.59 4.13 12.11
CA ARG A 135 -24.01 3.70 13.46
C ARG A 135 -25.52 3.87 13.61
N ASN A 136 -26.19 2.76 13.86
CA ASN A 136 -27.59 2.70 14.26
C ASN A 136 -27.66 1.91 15.58
N SER A 137 -28.82 1.91 16.24
CA SER A 137 -29.04 1.17 17.50
C SER A 137 -28.75 -0.34 17.39
N THR A 138 -28.88 -0.92 16.21
CA THR A 138 -28.68 -2.35 15.93
C THR A 138 -27.32 -2.66 15.31
N THR A 139 -26.41 -1.69 15.20
CA THR A 139 -25.12 -1.91 14.50
C THR A 139 -24.19 -2.75 15.37
N THR A 140 -23.81 -3.92 14.85
CA THR A 140 -22.80 -4.78 15.46
C THR A 140 -21.40 -4.18 15.33
N VAL A 141 -20.61 -4.27 16.41
CA VAL A 141 -19.18 -3.91 16.36
C VAL A 141 -18.40 -5.13 15.88
N TYR A 142 -17.55 -4.93 14.89
CA TYR A 142 -16.74 -5.99 14.33
C TYR A 142 -15.34 -5.99 14.94
N ALA A 143 -14.80 -7.20 15.16
CA ALA A 143 -13.44 -7.38 15.69
C ALA A 143 -12.41 -7.51 14.56
N ILE A 144 -11.14 -7.36 14.92
CA ILE A 144 -10.02 -7.67 14.02
C ILE A 144 -10.14 -9.15 13.61
N ASP A 145 -9.74 -9.46 12.38
CA ASP A 145 -9.81 -10.75 11.69
C ASP A 145 -11.22 -11.20 11.29
N ASN A 146 -12.31 -10.47 11.61
CA ASN A 146 -13.59 -10.78 11.00
C ASN A 146 -13.54 -10.61 9.49
N LEU A 147 -14.21 -11.53 8.79
CA LEU A 147 -14.44 -11.49 7.35
C LEU A 147 -15.85 -10.96 7.11
N LEU A 148 -15.96 -9.99 6.21
CA LEU A 148 -17.24 -9.40 5.80
C LEU A 148 -17.39 -9.54 4.31
N VAL A 149 -18.58 -9.94 3.86
CA VAL A 149 -18.98 -9.87 2.45
C VAL A 149 -19.94 -8.70 2.32
N VAL A 150 -19.57 -7.74 1.49
CA VAL A 150 -20.34 -6.50 1.30
C VAL A 150 -20.57 -6.25 -0.18
N ASN A 151 -21.74 -5.70 -0.52
CA ASN A 151 -22.01 -5.20 -1.86
C ASN A 151 -22.12 -3.68 -1.77
N SER A 152 -21.14 -2.97 -2.30
CA SER A 152 -21.07 -1.52 -2.14
C SER A 152 -20.27 -0.84 -3.24
N LYS A 153 -20.43 0.49 -3.30
CA LYS A 153 -19.67 1.37 -4.18
C LYS A 153 -18.37 1.76 -3.50
N ILE A 154 -17.26 1.67 -4.25
CA ILE A 154 -15.96 2.16 -3.82
C ILE A 154 -15.84 3.64 -4.19
N GLU A 155 -15.54 4.48 -3.21
CA GLU A 155 -15.46 5.93 -3.38
C GLU A 155 -14.06 6.44 -3.02
N LYS A 156 -13.65 7.55 -3.61
CA LYS A 156 -12.43 8.24 -3.20
C LYS A 156 -12.62 8.87 -1.82
N ILE A 157 -11.57 8.88 -1.01
CA ILE A 157 -11.58 9.61 0.25
C ILE A 157 -11.62 11.10 -0.07
N PRO A 158 -12.58 11.87 0.47
CA PRO A 158 -12.73 13.28 0.15
C PRO A 158 -11.52 14.10 0.60
N TYR A 159 -11.19 15.11 -0.18
CA TYR A 159 -10.19 16.11 0.19
C TYR A 159 -10.77 17.10 1.23
N PRO A 160 -9.90 17.77 2.00
CA PRO A 160 -10.36 18.80 2.92
C PRO A 160 -11.04 19.94 2.15
N LEU A 161 -12.14 20.44 2.69
CA LEU A 161 -12.90 21.55 2.09
C LEU A 161 -12.29 22.92 2.44
N ASN A 162 -11.65 23.03 3.62
CA ASN A 162 -11.08 24.28 4.09
C ASN A 162 -9.56 24.32 3.87
N PRO A 163 -9.00 25.46 3.45
CA PRO A 163 -7.56 25.67 3.43
C PRO A 163 -7.01 25.50 4.86
N HIS A 164 -5.82 24.91 4.97
CA HIS A 164 -5.13 24.58 6.23
C HIS A 164 -5.77 23.48 7.10
N GLN A 165 -6.86 22.86 6.66
CA GLN A 165 -7.40 21.69 7.33
C GLN A 165 -6.49 20.49 7.13
N PHE A 166 -6.41 19.60 8.14
CA PHE A 166 -5.68 18.33 8.02
C PHE A 166 -6.20 17.51 6.84
N ASP A 167 -5.30 17.19 5.92
CA ASP A 167 -5.61 16.36 4.74
C ASP A 167 -5.65 14.87 5.11
N TYR A 168 -6.85 14.42 5.49
CA TYR A 168 -7.09 13.02 5.83
C TYR A 168 -6.90 12.07 4.63
N SER A 169 -7.20 12.54 3.42
CA SER A 169 -6.99 11.75 2.20
C SER A 169 -5.50 11.47 1.98
N LYS A 170 -4.67 12.51 2.12
CA LYS A 170 -3.20 12.38 2.00
C LYS A 170 -2.62 11.48 3.08
N TYR A 171 -3.12 11.59 4.32
CA TYR A 171 -2.71 10.72 5.42
C TYR A 171 -3.07 9.25 5.13
N MET A 172 -4.31 8.95 4.73
CA MET A 172 -4.72 7.58 4.39
C MET A 172 -3.94 7.02 3.21
N LYS A 173 -3.65 7.85 2.20
CA LYS A 173 -2.81 7.47 1.07
C LYS A 173 -1.40 7.07 1.50
N SER A 174 -0.81 7.72 2.52
CA SER A 174 0.50 7.32 3.05
C SER A 174 0.49 5.94 3.73
N LEU A 175 -0.69 5.48 4.19
CA LEU A 175 -0.92 4.14 4.73
C LEU A 175 -1.27 3.10 3.64
N GLY A 176 -1.28 3.51 2.37
CA GLY A 176 -1.67 2.67 1.23
C GLY A 176 -3.18 2.49 1.07
N ILE A 177 -3.98 3.39 1.64
CA ILE A 177 -5.45 3.39 1.58
C ILE A 177 -5.88 4.54 0.65
N TYR A 178 -6.43 4.19 -0.52
CA TYR A 178 -6.77 5.17 -1.56
C TYR A 178 -8.26 5.48 -1.64
N HIS A 179 -9.10 4.55 -1.17
CA HIS A 179 -10.54 4.60 -1.32
C HIS A 179 -11.22 4.24 0.00
N GLN A 180 -12.49 4.62 0.09
CA GLN A 180 -13.37 4.28 1.19
C GLN A 180 -14.66 3.62 0.70
N ILE A 181 -15.33 2.94 1.61
CA ILE A 181 -16.68 2.39 1.42
C ILE A 181 -17.52 2.91 2.56
N ASN A 182 -18.68 3.48 2.24
CA ASN A 182 -19.67 3.93 3.21
C ASN A 182 -20.87 3.00 3.12
N ILE A 183 -21.11 2.20 4.15
CA ILE A 183 -22.17 1.20 4.18
C ILE A 183 -23.04 1.32 5.42
N SER A 184 -24.26 0.84 5.27
CA SER A 184 -25.17 0.51 6.37
C SER A 184 -25.05 -0.98 6.73
N ASN A 185 -25.61 -1.36 7.88
CA ASN A 185 -25.59 -2.76 8.31
C ASN A 185 -26.33 -3.71 7.34
N ARG A 186 -27.26 -3.18 6.54
CA ARG A 186 -28.05 -3.93 5.54
C ARG A 186 -27.24 -4.36 4.32
N GLU A 187 -26.13 -3.65 4.02
CA GLU A 187 -25.28 -3.94 2.87
C GLU A 187 -24.23 -5.02 3.17
N ILE A 188 -24.18 -5.47 4.43
CA ILE A 188 -23.34 -6.58 4.87
C ILE A 188 -24.12 -7.87 4.63
N LEU A 189 -23.72 -8.61 3.60
CA LEU A 189 -24.41 -9.85 3.19
C LEU A 189 -24.05 -11.03 4.07
N ASN A 190 -22.80 -11.11 4.52
CA ASN A 190 -22.32 -12.20 5.36
C ASN A 190 -21.20 -11.74 6.29
N LYS A 191 -21.12 -12.38 7.46
CA LYS A 191 -20.06 -12.23 8.44
C LYS A 191 -19.55 -13.62 8.81
N SER A 192 -18.25 -13.81 8.79
CA SER A 192 -17.59 -15.02 9.29
C SER A 192 -16.34 -14.66 10.12
N GLU A 193 -15.90 -15.59 10.93
CA GLU A 193 -14.62 -15.43 11.63
C GLU A 193 -13.49 -15.88 10.72
N GLY A 194 -12.48 -15.03 10.55
CA GLY A 194 -11.27 -15.37 9.84
C GLY A 194 -10.23 -16.02 10.77
N GLN A 195 -9.15 -16.51 10.17
CA GLN A 195 -8.01 -17.01 10.93
C GLN A 195 -7.47 -15.93 11.85
N ALA A 196 -7.34 -16.28 13.14
CA ALA A 196 -6.82 -15.37 14.15
C ALA A 196 -5.36 -15.02 13.89
N THR A 197 -5.07 -13.73 13.79
CA THR A 197 -3.71 -13.21 13.69
C THR A 197 -3.18 -12.80 15.07
N LEU A 198 -1.86 -12.68 15.22
CA LEU A 198 -1.25 -12.14 16.45
C LEU A 198 -1.84 -10.77 16.83
N ARG A 199 -2.14 -9.93 15.83
CA ARG A 199 -2.77 -8.62 16.02
C ARG A 199 -4.21 -8.76 16.56
N GLY A 200 -4.97 -9.72 16.05
CA GLY A 200 -6.32 -10.05 16.54
C GLY A 200 -6.30 -10.55 17.98
N GLN A 201 -5.36 -11.44 18.31
CA GLN A 201 -5.20 -11.95 19.69
C GLN A 201 -4.80 -10.81 20.66
N ALA A 202 -3.84 -9.96 20.28
CA ALA A 202 -3.44 -8.81 21.08
C ALA A 202 -4.60 -7.83 21.30
N ASN A 203 -5.45 -7.61 20.28
CA ASN A 203 -6.63 -6.76 20.41
C ASN A 203 -7.70 -7.37 21.32
N LYS A 204 -7.92 -8.70 21.27
CA LYS A 204 -8.81 -9.41 22.18
C LYS A 204 -8.33 -9.26 23.63
N LEU A 205 -7.03 -9.48 23.88
CA LEU A 205 -6.43 -9.29 25.20
C LEU A 205 -6.59 -7.85 25.71
N ARG A 206 -6.31 -6.86 24.85
CA ARG A 206 -6.50 -5.45 25.18
C ARG A 206 -7.94 -5.13 25.56
N SER A 207 -8.91 -5.61 24.79
CA SER A 207 -10.35 -5.36 25.06
C SER A 207 -10.79 -6.03 26.37
N PHE A 208 -10.27 -7.22 26.67
CA PHE A 208 -10.50 -7.91 27.93
C PHE A 208 -9.96 -7.11 29.11
N LEU A 209 -8.70 -6.64 29.04
CA LEU A 209 -8.11 -5.83 30.12
C LEU A 209 -8.88 -4.52 30.33
N ILE A 210 -9.28 -3.82 29.25
CA ILE A 210 -10.06 -2.59 29.36
C ILE A 210 -11.44 -2.86 29.99
N SER A 211 -12.08 -3.99 29.70
CA SER A 211 -13.37 -4.34 30.31
C SER A 211 -13.24 -4.57 31.81
N LYS A 212 -12.14 -5.18 32.25
CA LYS A 212 -11.84 -5.40 33.68
C LYS A 212 -11.52 -4.10 34.45
N LEU A 213 -10.86 -3.16 33.80
CA LEU A 213 -10.50 -1.86 34.40
C LEU A 213 -11.69 -0.88 34.50
N LYS A 214 -12.79 -1.15 33.83
CA LYS A 214 -14.01 -0.34 33.86
C LYS A 214 -15.07 -0.82 34.85
N GLN A 215 -14.84 -1.95 35.46
CA GLN A 215 -15.61 -2.48 36.61
C GLN A 215 -15.01 -1.93 37.90
#